data_3b703fc9133a6b91b7ac4bf8c184a730
#
_entry.id   3b703fc9133a6b91b7ac4bf8c184a730
#
_cell.length_a   1.000
_cell.length_b   1.000
_cell.length_c   1.000
_cell.angle_alpha   90.00
_cell.angle_beta   90.00
_cell.angle_gamma   90.00
#
_symmetry.space_group_name_H-M   'P 1'
#
loop_
_entity.id
_entity.type
_entity.pdbx_description
1 polymer ?
#
loop_
_entity_poly.entity_id
_entity_poly.type
_entity_poly.pdbx_seq_one_letter_code
_entity_poly.pdbx_strand_id
1 'polypeptide(L)'
;MAAPIDVKPKHGFSLVTSSAYHLKILSDLLKSNIKEQNARVNNKGIFIRGADEKENTLIDVELYASALNMEPPSSETKIGIVFSHLHEIMRRIKRKDSLHISRDEGSDQLNFNIMNAEKDRDKDAFIRLKDIQDDPWDVPVYPEQVICTIPASEFQRMTKENAKQKYMTIRIQKRGVKFIAGTPQQPQLSGMEDRYGKYKDGEDDLYCRVFETKQLTKLAKVNGLATNNFLKLYWLDDEHPIKLESAIDLIGRLCIYISPVVVAQVPTAQ
;
A
#
# COMPACT_ATOMS: atom_id res chain seq x y z
N MET A 1 -0.81 -10.45 55.85
CA MET A 1 -0.68 -10.98 54.47
C MET A 1 -1.16 -9.90 53.52
N ALA A 2 -0.26 -9.25 52.79
CA ALA A 2 -0.65 -8.28 51.78
C ALA A 2 -1.14 -9.05 50.54
N ALA A 3 -2.31 -8.68 50.05
CA ALA A 3 -2.83 -9.24 48.79
C ALA A 3 -1.85 -8.99 47.64
N PRO A 4 -1.67 -9.93 46.71
CA PRO A 4 -0.83 -9.70 45.55
C PRO A 4 -1.41 -8.49 44.76
N ILE A 5 -0.60 -7.48 44.54
CA ILE A 5 -0.91 -6.37 43.65
C ILE A 5 -0.95 -6.95 42.25
N ASP A 6 -2.14 -7.08 41.72
CA ASP A 6 -2.38 -7.49 40.31
C ASP A 6 -1.87 -6.36 39.41
N VAL A 7 -0.55 -6.37 39.17
CA VAL A 7 0.08 -5.42 38.23
C VAL A 7 -0.33 -5.89 36.85
N LYS A 8 -1.40 -5.31 36.32
CA LYS A 8 -1.74 -5.48 34.91
C LYS A 8 -0.49 -5.18 34.08
N PRO A 9 -0.09 -6.07 33.16
CA PRO A 9 1.05 -5.83 32.31
C PRO A 9 0.86 -4.48 31.62
N LYS A 10 1.87 -3.62 31.70
CA LYS A 10 1.85 -2.30 31.09
C LYS A 10 1.95 -2.50 29.58
N HIS A 11 0.84 -2.35 28.88
CA HIS A 11 0.86 -2.47 27.44
C HIS A 11 1.73 -1.38 26.82
N GLY A 12 2.66 -1.76 25.95
CA GLY A 12 3.44 -0.80 25.16
C GLY A 12 2.54 -0.03 24.21
N PHE A 13 1.59 -0.73 23.55
CA PHE A 13 0.45 -0.16 22.84
C PHE A 13 -0.60 -1.24 22.60
N SER A 14 -1.84 -0.81 22.39
CA SER A 14 -2.92 -1.69 21.92
C SER A 14 -3.83 -0.97 20.93
N LEU A 15 -4.50 -1.72 20.07
CA LEU A 15 -5.52 -1.20 19.17
C LEU A 15 -6.62 -2.23 18.92
N VAL A 16 -7.85 -1.74 18.70
CA VAL A 16 -9.01 -2.57 18.34
C VAL A 16 -9.68 -1.96 17.11
N THR A 17 -9.91 -2.77 16.08
CA THR A 17 -10.54 -2.29 14.86
C THR A 17 -11.55 -3.29 14.28
N SER A 18 -12.66 -2.77 13.75
CA SER A 18 -13.61 -3.52 12.93
C SER A 18 -13.19 -3.58 11.45
N SER A 19 -12.23 -2.75 11.04
CA SER A 19 -11.68 -2.75 9.66
C SER A 19 -10.59 -3.81 9.45
N ALA A 20 -10.66 -4.91 10.20
CA ALA A 20 -9.68 -6.00 10.15
C ALA A 20 -9.47 -6.56 8.73
N TYR A 21 -10.54 -6.61 7.93
CA TYR A 21 -10.48 -7.09 6.56
C TYR A 21 -9.61 -6.20 5.64
N HIS A 22 -9.62 -4.88 5.85
CA HIS A 22 -8.76 -3.96 5.10
C HIS A 22 -7.28 -4.11 5.52
N LEU A 23 -7.02 -4.35 6.82
CA LEU A 23 -5.66 -4.67 7.29
C LEU A 23 -5.14 -5.99 6.70
N LYS A 24 -6.01 -7.00 6.49
CA LYS A 24 -5.66 -8.23 5.76
C LYS A 24 -5.21 -7.93 4.33
N ILE A 25 -5.97 -7.11 3.58
CA ILE A 25 -5.62 -6.74 2.20
C ILE A 25 -4.33 -5.93 2.18
N LEU A 26 -4.17 -5.01 3.13
CA LEU A 26 -2.93 -4.24 3.29
C LEU A 26 -1.73 -5.16 3.55
N SER A 27 -1.86 -6.15 4.45
CA SER A 27 -0.78 -7.10 4.73
C SER A 27 -0.36 -7.91 3.51
N ASP A 28 -1.32 -8.25 2.64
CA ASP A 28 -1.07 -8.96 1.39
C ASP A 28 -0.39 -8.06 0.33
N LEU A 29 -0.76 -6.77 0.28
CA LEU A 29 -0.08 -5.77 -0.54
C LEU A 29 1.37 -5.58 -0.09
N LEU A 30 1.59 -5.38 1.22
CA LEU A 30 2.93 -5.19 1.80
C LEU A 30 3.81 -6.41 1.55
N LYS A 31 3.35 -7.63 1.87
CA LYS A 31 4.08 -8.87 1.60
C LYS A 31 4.48 -9.04 0.14
N SER A 32 3.64 -8.59 -0.79
CA SER A 32 3.90 -8.73 -2.23
C SER A 32 5.01 -7.81 -2.73
N ASN A 33 5.32 -6.74 -1.99
CA ASN A 33 6.26 -5.71 -2.40
C ASN A 33 7.47 -5.60 -1.46
N ILE A 34 7.27 -5.72 -0.15
CA ILE A 34 8.29 -5.48 0.88
C ILE A 34 8.48 -6.75 1.69
N LYS A 35 9.71 -7.17 1.91
CA LYS A 35 10.03 -8.37 2.69
C LYS A 35 9.85 -8.13 4.19
N GLU A 36 10.48 -7.09 4.69
CA GLU A 36 10.46 -6.69 6.10
C GLU A 36 10.72 -5.19 6.23
N GLN A 37 10.15 -4.55 7.26
CA GLN A 37 10.34 -3.12 7.52
C GLN A 37 9.97 -2.77 8.96
N ASN A 38 10.57 -1.70 9.48
CA ASN A 38 10.17 -1.09 10.74
C ASN A 38 8.84 -0.34 10.56
N ALA A 39 7.87 -0.62 11.43
CA ALA A 39 6.71 0.24 11.63
C ALA A 39 6.99 1.17 12.82
N ARG A 40 6.77 2.46 12.65
CA ARG A 40 6.81 3.45 13.73
C ARG A 40 5.43 3.59 14.32
N VAL A 41 5.33 3.47 15.63
CA VAL A 41 4.07 3.55 16.39
C VAL A 41 4.18 4.69 17.38
N ASN A 42 3.27 5.65 17.31
CA ASN A 42 3.21 6.80 18.22
C ASN A 42 1.76 7.24 18.45
N ASN A 43 1.54 8.37 19.12
CA ASN A 43 0.20 8.89 19.44
C ASN A 43 -0.63 9.32 18.23
N LYS A 44 -0.04 9.46 17.03
CA LYS A 44 -0.75 9.77 15.80
C LYS A 44 -1.22 8.49 15.08
N GLY A 45 -0.51 7.36 15.30
CA GLY A 45 -0.86 6.09 14.68
C GLY A 45 0.32 5.20 14.37
N ILE A 46 0.17 4.40 13.30
CA ILE A 46 1.18 3.46 12.81
C ILE A 46 1.62 3.90 11.41
N PHE A 47 2.93 4.00 11.23
CA PHE A 47 3.56 4.47 10.00
C PHE A 47 4.52 3.41 9.48
N ILE A 48 4.34 3.00 8.23
CA ILE A 48 5.20 2.01 7.56
C ILE A 48 5.67 2.63 6.24
N ARG A 49 6.98 2.75 6.06
CA ARG A 49 7.58 3.23 4.82
C ARG A 49 8.70 2.31 4.41
N GLY A 50 8.59 1.72 3.22
CA GLY A 50 9.60 0.81 2.73
C GLY A 50 9.52 0.63 1.22
N ALA A 51 10.65 0.21 0.63
CA ALA A 51 10.76 -0.03 -0.80
C ALA A 51 10.78 -1.53 -1.13
N ASP A 52 10.53 -1.85 -2.38
CA ASP A 52 10.76 -3.19 -2.90
C ASP A 52 12.26 -3.46 -3.09
N GLU A 53 12.65 -4.73 -3.29
CA GLU A 53 14.07 -5.15 -3.40
C GLU A 53 14.84 -4.42 -4.52
N LYS A 54 14.16 -3.88 -5.51
CA LYS A 54 14.76 -3.13 -6.63
C LYS A 54 14.73 -1.61 -6.44
N GLU A 55 14.14 -1.14 -5.34
CA GLU A 55 13.92 0.29 -5.04
C GLU A 55 13.11 1.04 -6.10
N ASN A 56 12.33 0.29 -6.89
CA ASN A 56 11.48 0.85 -7.94
C ASN A 56 10.06 1.18 -7.46
N THR A 57 9.68 0.66 -6.30
CA THR A 57 8.38 0.90 -5.67
C THR A 57 8.57 1.21 -4.21
N LEU A 58 8.22 2.41 -3.79
CA LEU A 58 8.16 2.79 -2.38
C LEU A 58 6.69 2.81 -1.94
N ILE A 59 6.41 2.20 -0.80
CA ILE A 59 5.08 2.18 -0.18
C ILE A 59 5.14 2.92 1.14
N ASP A 60 4.25 3.88 1.32
CA ASP A 60 4.09 4.68 2.52
C ASP A 60 2.66 4.54 3.05
N VAL A 61 2.53 4.01 4.26
CA VAL A 61 1.28 3.70 4.93
C VAL A 61 1.16 4.54 6.19
N GLU A 62 0.02 5.20 6.36
CA GLU A 62 -0.36 5.88 7.58
C GLU A 62 -1.68 5.29 8.08
N LEU A 63 -1.69 4.70 9.27
CA LEU A 63 -2.89 4.24 9.96
C LEU A 63 -3.15 5.15 11.16
N TYR A 64 -4.35 5.73 11.22
CA TYR A 64 -4.68 6.78 12.19
C TYR A 64 -5.08 6.20 13.54
N ALA A 65 -4.42 6.63 14.62
CA ALA A 65 -4.72 6.18 15.98
C ALA A 65 -6.20 6.38 16.37
N SER A 66 -6.78 7.52 15.99
CA SER A 66 -8.18 7.85 16.29
C SER A 66 -9.19 6.89 15.63
N ALA A 67 -8.87 6.35 14.46
CA ALA A 67 -9.73 5.44 13.72
C ALA A 67 -9.52 3.97 14.10
N LEU A 68 -8.43 3.67 14.80
CA LEU A 68 -8.07 2.32 15.24
C LEU A 68 -8.42 2.04 16.70
N ASN A 69 -9.09 2.96 17.42
CA ASN A 69 -9.28 2.89 18.87
C ASN A 69 -7.97 2.49 19.56
N MET A 70 -6.92 3.23 19.29
CA MET A 70 -5.58 2.90 19.70
C MET A 70 -5.23 3.53 21.04
N GLU A 71 -4.70 2.70 21.97
CA GLU A 71 -3.96 3.15 23.14
C GLU A 71 -2.48 3.26 22.73
N PRO A 72 -1.97 4.47 22.56
CA PRO A 72 -0.62 4.67 22.03
C PRO A 72 0.45 4.32 23.07
N PRO A 73 1.69 4.02 22.64
CA PRO A 73 2.81 3.86 23.55
C PRO A 73 3.16 5.20 24.21
N SER A 74 3.84 5.14 25.36
CA SER A 74 4.30 6.33 26.10
C SER A 74 5.29 7.19 25.32
N SER A 75 6.04 6.60 24.41
CA SER A 75 6.97 7.25 23.47
C SER A 75 6.93 6.55 22.12
N GLU A 76 7.39 7.24 21.05
CA GLU A 76 7.48 6.60 19.74
C GLU A 76 8.29 5.32 19.83
N THR A 77 7.73 4.24 19.31
CA THR A 77 8.32 2.90 19.33
C THR A 77 8.45 2.37 17.91
N LYS A 78 9.56 1.71 17.61
CA LYS A 78 9.78 1.00 16.36
C LYS A 78 9.56 -0.49 16.57
N ILE A 79 8.86 -1.12 15.62
CA ILE A 79 8.61 -2.56 15.60
C ILE A 79 8.99 -3.11 14.24
N GLY A 80 9.98 -3.99 14.19
CA GLY A 80 10.42 -4.62 12.95
C GLY A 80 9.52 -5.79 12.57
N ILE A 81 8.87 -5.71 11.41
CA ILE A 81 7.87 -6.66 10.94
C ILE A 81 8.35 -7.38 9.69
N VAL A 82 8.32 -8.71 9.72
CA VAL A 82 8.43 -9.57 8.54
C VAL A 82 7.04 -9.77 7.95
N PHE A 83 6.76 -9.19 6.78
CA PHE A 83 5.39 -9.15 6.24
C PHE A 83 4.84 -10.50 5.81
N SER A 84 5.68 -11.50 5.53
CA SER A 84 5.20 -12.87 5.30
C SER A 84 4.58 -13.46 6.57
N HIS A 85 5.18 -13.23 7.75
CA HIS A 85 4.64 -13.71 9.03
C HIS A 85 3.35 -12.98 9.40
N LEU A 86 3.33 -11.65 9.24
CA LEU A 86 2.11 -10.86 9.44
C LEU A 86 0.96 -11.38 8.56
N HIS A 87 1.23 -11.59 7.26
CA HIS A 87 0.22 -12.06 6.32
C HIS A 87 -0.33 -13.45 6.69
N GLU A 88 0.50 -14.37 7.20
CA GLU A 88 0.05 -15.71 7.62
C GLU A 88 -1.01 -15.66 8.73
N ILE A 89 -0.96 -14.66 9.61
CA ILE A 89 -2.00 -14.41 10.60
C ILE A 89 -3.20 -13.73 9.96
N MET A 90 -2.98 -12.62 9.24
CA MET A 90 -4.02 -11.80 8.66
C MET A 90 -4.89 -12.54 7.63
N ARG A 91 -4.36 -13.52 6.90
CA ARG A 91 -5.15 -14.29 5.91
C ARG A 91 -6.34 -15.04 6.53
N ARG A 92 -6.31 -15.30 7.84
CA ARG A 92 -7.38 -16.00 8.56
C ARG A 92 -8.59 -15.11 8.85
N ILE A 93 -8.46 -13.79 8.69
CA ILE A 93 -9.51 -12.80 8.94
C ILE A 93 -10.60 -12.90 7.88
N LYS A 94 -11.86 -12.94 8.33
CA LYS A 94 -13.07 -12.86 7.50
C LYS A 94 -13.59 -11.41 7.46
N ARG A 95 -14.53 -11.11 6.57
CA ARG A 95 -15.05 -9.74 6.36
C ARG A 95 -15.68 -9.09 7.59
N LYS A 96 -16.29 -9.88 8.47
CA LYS A 96 -17.01 -9.39 9.65
C LYS A 96 -16.20 -9.49 10.94
N ASP A 97 -14.98 -10.03 10.87
CA ASP A 97 -14.13 -10.17 12.05
C ASP A 97 -13.58 -8.80 12.47
N SER A 98 -13.43 -8.62 13.78
CA SER A 98 -12.67 -7.53 14.36
C SER A 98 -11.28 -8.03 14.76
N LEU A 99 -10.36 -7.11 14.97
CA LEU A 99 -8.98 -7.44 15.30
C LEU A 99 -8.50 -6.58 16.45
N HIS A 100 -7.91 -7.24 17.45
CA HIS A 100 -7.14 -6.60 18.49
C HIS A 100 -5.66 -6.91 18.26
N ILE A 101 -4.83 -5.89 18.25
CA ILE A 101 -3.37 -5.99 18.17
C ILE A 101 -2.79 -5.35 19.42
N SER A 102 -1.87 -6.03 20.10
CA SER A 102 -1.22 -5.48 21.30
C SER A 102 0.25 -5.90 21.37
N ARG A 103 1.04 -5.07 22.03
CA ARG A 103 2.41 -5.35 22.38
C ARG A 103 2.66 -4.88 23.81
N ASP A 104 3.23 -5.75 24.64
CA ASP A 104 3.65 -5.37 25.98
C ASP A 104 4.98 -4.58 25.91
N GLU A 105 5.19 -3.70 26.88
CA GLU A 105 6.39 -2.87 26.94
C GLU A 105 7.65 -3.77 27.04
N GLY A 106 8.61 -3.58 26.12
CA GLY A 106 9.84 -4.38 26.07
C GLY A 106 9.70 -5.78 25.45
N SER A 107 8.48 -6.19 25.06
CA SER A 107 8.27 -7.49 24.42
C SER A 107 8.81 -7.54 23.00
N ASP A 108 9.37 -8.69 22.60
CA ASP A 108 9.73 -9.02 21.21
C ASP A 108 8.57 -9.64 20.42
N GLN A 109 7.35 -9.68 21.02
CA GLN A 109 6.17 -10.26 20.41
C GLN A 109 5.10 -9.21 20.14
N LEU A 110 4.47 -9.31 18.96
CA LEU A 110 3.26 -8.60 18.61
C LEU A 110 2.10 -9.59 18.61
N ASN A 111 1.13 -9.37 19.48
CA ASN A 111 0.00 -10.26 19.71
C ASN A 111 -1.20 -9.84 18.86
N PHE A 112 -1.95 -10.82 18.39
CA PHE A 112 -3.16 -10.68 17.58
C PHE A 112 -4.27 -11.51 18.18
N ASN A 113 -5.42 -10.91 18.45
CA ASN A 113 -6.64 -11.61 18.77
C ASN A 113 -7.68 -11.29 17.68
N ILE A 114 -8.07 -12.31 16.91
CA ILE A 114 -9.08 -12.20 15.85
C ILE A 114 -10.42 -12.58 16.46
N MET A 115 -11.26 -11.56 16.68
CA MET A 115 -12.57 -11.70 17.26
C MET A 115 -13.60 -12.02 16.18
N ASN A 116 -14.22 -13.19 16.26
CA ASN A 116 -15.22 -13.62 15.29
C ASN A 116 -16.58 -12.96 15.58
N ALA A 117 -17.21 -12.36 14.56
CA ALA A 117 -18.53 -11.74 14.66
C ALA A 117 -19.63 -12.73 15.10
N GLU A 118 -19.47 -14.01 14.80
CA GLU A 118 -20.41 -15.09 15.15
C GLU A 118 -20.16 -15.68 16.55
N LYS A 119 -19.21 -15.12 17.31
CA LYS A 119 -18.84 -15.48 18.71
C LYS A 119 -18.44 -16.94 18.96
N ASP A 120 -18.11 -17.68 17.91
CA ASP A 120 -17.90 -19.13 18.05
C ASP A 120 -16.52 -19.49 18.60
N ARG A 121 -15.48 -18.73 18.30
CA ARG A 121 -14.12 -18.81 18.90
C ARG A 121 -13.23 -17.67 18.42
N ASP A 122 -12.70 -16.92 19.36
CA ASP A 122 -11.59 -16.01 19.11
C ASP A 122 -10.31 -16.80 18.77
N LYS A 123 -9.44 -16.20 17.97
CA LYS A 123 -8.19 -16.83 17.56
C LYS A 123 -7.02 -15.95 17.97
N ASP A 124 -6.24 -16.47 18.89
CA ASP A 124 -4.98 -15.83 19.29
C ASP A 124 -3.83 -16.29 18.41
N ALA A 125 -2.95 -15.37 18.13
CA ALA A 125 -1.70 -15.60 17.41
C ALA A 125 -0.69 -14.52 17.78
N PHE A 126 0.58 -14.77 17.51
CA PHE A 126 1.63 -13.76 17.65
C PHE A 126 2.66 -13.88 16.53
N ILE A 127 3.38 -12.79 16.29
CA ILE A 127 4.61 -12.79 15.50
C ILE A 127 5.76 -12.32 16.37
N ARG A 128 6.95 -12.86 16.12
CA ARG A 128 8.18 -12.31 16.70
C ARG A 128 8.61 -11.10 15.87
N LEU A 129 8.94 -10.04 16.58
CA LEU A 129 9.52 -8.84 15.99
C LEU A 129 10.99 -9.10 15.66
N LYS A 130 11.49 -8.42 14.65
CA LYS A 130 12.87 -8.49 14.19
C LYS A 130 13.57 -7.16 14.46
N ASP A 131 14.82 -7.20 14.82
CA ASP A 131 15.65 -6.00 14.77
C ASP A 131 16.02 -5.72 13.30
N ILE A 132 15.47 -4.62 12.76
CA ILE A 132 15.67 -4.21 11.37
C ILE A 132 16.38 -2.87 11.38
N GLN A 133 17.49 -2.78 10.64
CA GLN A 133 18.18 -1.52 10.45
C GLN A 133 17.26 -0.52 9.74
N ASP A 134 17.20 0.72 10.24
CA ASP A 134 16.44 1.77 9.59
C ASP A 134 17.07 2.14 8.25
N ASP A 135 16.24 2.19 7.24
CA ASP A 135 16.58 2.68 5.92
C ASP A 135 15.71 3.93 5.65
N PRO A 136 16.29 5.13 5.83
CA PRO A 136 15.53 6.37 5.67
C PRO A 136 15.25 6.61 4.19
N TRP A 137 13.97 6.62 3.82
CA TRP A 137 13.51 6.97 2.49
C TRP A 137 13.02 8.42 2.46
N ASP A 138 13.67 9.25 1.67
CA ASP A 138 13.18 10.59 1.37
C ASP A 138 12.11 10.52 0.30
N VAL A 139 10.99 11.19 0.59
CA VAL A 139 9.86 11.27 -0.34
C VAL A 139 9.72 12.69 -0.81
N PRO A 140 9.74 12.94 -2.13
CA PRO A 140 9.52 14.26 -2.68
C PRO A 140 8.17 14.84 -2.27
N VAL A 141 8.10 16.15 -2.14
CA VAL A 141 6.84 16.86 -1.89
C VAL A 141 6.09 17.00 -3.21
N TYR A 142 4.99 16.29 -3.35
CA TYR A 142 4.12 16.38 -4.52
C TYR A 142 3.15 17.55 -4.41
N PRO A 143 2.78 18.16 -5.55
CA PRO A 143 1.73 19.19 -5.56
C PRO A 143 0.41 18.61 -5.03
N GLU A 144 -0.41 19.43 -4.40
CA GLU A 144 -1.73 19.01 -3.92
C GLU A 144 -2.69 18.68 -5.07
N GLN A 145 -2.42 19.21 -6.26
CA GLN A 145 -3.25 19.01 -7.42
C GLN A 145 -3.14 17.58 -7.95
N VAL A 146 -4.26 16.86 -7.91
CA VAL A 146 -4.42 15.54 -8.53
C VAL A 146 -4.44 15.70 -10.04
N ILE A 147 -3.52 15.02 -10.75
CA ILE A 147 -3.49 15.05 -12.21
C ILE A 147 -4.58 14.16 -12.83
N CYS A 148 -4.91 13.08 -12.15
CA CYS A 148 -5.94 12.14 -12.60
C CYS A 148 -6.49 11.32 -11.44
N THR A 149 -7.75 10.91 -11.55
CA THR A 149 -8.39 9.96 -10.64
C THR A 149 -8.96 8.81 -11.46
N ILE A 150 -8.59 7.57 -11.08
CA ILE A 150 -9.05 6.36 -11.77
C ILE A 150 -9.76 5.42 -10.79
N PRO A 151 -10.78 4.65 -11.23
CA PRO A 151 -11.34 3.60 -10.42
C PRO A 151 -10.26 2.53 -10.10
N ALA A 152 -10.13 2.16 -8.84
CA ALA A 152 -9.15 1.13 -8.43
C ALA A 152 -9.44 -0.24 -9.09
N SER A 153 -10.72 -0.53 -9.36
CA SER A 153 -11.13 -1.72 -10.11
C SER A 153 -10.62 -1.72 -11.55
N GLU A 154 -10.60 -0.56 -12.22
CA GLU A 154 -10.03 -0.43 -13.57
C GLU A 154 -8.52 -0.62 -13.55
N PHE A 155 -7.82 0.01 -12.61
CA PHE A 155 -6.39 -0.22 -12.42
C PHE A 155 -6.10 -1.72 -12.24
N GLN A 156 -6.87 -2.41 -11.37
CA GLN A 156 -6.74 -3.85 -11.15
C GLN A 156 -7.01 -4.65 -12.43
N ARG A 157 -8.07 -4.33 -13.18
CA ARG A 157 -8.43 -5.00 -14.42
C ARG A 157 -7.31 -4.87 -15.44
N MET A 158 -6.86 -3.64 -15.72
CA MET A 158 -5.83 -3.33 -16.71
C MET A 158 -4.50 -4.02 -16.40
N THR A 159 -4.08 -3.99 -15.14
CA THR A 159 -2.82 -4.64 -14.72
C THR A 159 -2.90 -6.16 -14.82
N LYS A 160 -4.05 -6.79 -14.54
CA LYS A 160 -4.25 -8.24 -14.64
C LYS A 160 -4.35 -8.70 -16.09
N GLU A 161 -5.12 -8.03 -16.93
CA GLU A 161 -5.27 -8.37 -18.36
C GLU A 161 -3.93 -8.34 -19.09
N ASN A 162 -3.06 -7.41 -18.69
CA ASN A 162 -1.75 -7.25 -19.32
C ASN A 162 -0.59 -7.90 -18.54
N ALA A 163 -0.87 -8.75 -17.54
CA ALA A 163 0.15 -9.35 -16.67
C ALA A 163 1.25 -10.16 -17.40
N LYS A 164 0.94 -10.67 -18.60
CA LYS A 164 1.91 -11.41 -19.44
C LYS A 164 2.87 -10.51 -20.21
N GLN A 165 2.58 -9.24 -20.35
CA GLN A 165 3.43 -8.28 -21.03
C GLN A 165 4.58 -7.85 -20.11
N LYS A 166 5.75 -7.60 -20.69
CA LYS A 166 6.92 -7.16 -19.92
C LYS A 166 6.78 -5.73 -19.43
N TYR A 167 6.24 -4.86 -20.29
CA TYR A 167 6.10 -3.43 -20.05
C TYR A 167 4.67 -2.95 -20.26
N MET A 168 4.32 -1.89 -19.57
CA MET A 168 3.05 -1.18 -19.70
C MET A 168 3.32 0.32 -19.65
N THR A 169 2.81 1.06 -20.63
CA THR A 169 2.84 2.51 -20.64
C THR A 169 1.57 3.06 -19.99
N ILE A 170 1.74 3.96 -19.03
CA ILE A 170 0.65 4.76 -18.47
C ILE A 170 0.70 6.12 -19.16
N ARG A 171 -0.36 6.47 -19.88
CA ARG A 171 -0.53 7.75 -20.54
C ARG A 171 -1.72 8.47 -19.94
N ILE A 172 -1.49 9.67 -19.41
CA ILE A 172 -2.53 10.51 -18.82
C ILE A 172 -2.74 11.70 -19.76
N GLN A 173 -3.99 11.91 -20.15
CA GLN A 173 -4.43 13.00 -21.01
C GLN A 173 -5.53 13.80 -20.28
N LYS A 174 -5.86 14.99 -20.74
CA LYS A 174 -6.91 15.84 -20.14
C LYS A 174 -8.26 15.13 -19.96
N ARG A 175 -8.54 14.11 -20.77
CA ARG A 175 -9.83 13.40 -20.77
C ARG A 175 -9.78 11.98 -20.21
N GLY A 176 -8.61 11.49 -19.74
CA GLY A 176 -8.53 10.14 -19.16
C GLY A 176 -7.15 9.54 -19.14
N VAL A 177 -7.10 8.26 -18.78
CA VAL A 177 -5.87 7.47 -18.67
C VAL A 177 -5.95 6.30 -19.63
N LYS A 178 -4.86 6.07 -20.37
CA LYS A 178 -4.68 4.87 -21.21
C LYS A 178 -3.56 4.02 -20.62
N PHE A 179 -3.82 2.71 -20.59
CA PHE A 179 -2.82 1.70 -20.29
C PHE A 179 -2.47 0.99 -21.59
N ILE A 180 -1.22 1.11 -22.03
CA ILE A 180 -0.77 0.58 -23.32
C ILE A 180 0.22 -0.54 -23.01
N ALA A 181 -0.14 -1.77 -23.34
CA ALA A 181 0.71 -2.94 -23.10
C ALA A 181 1.63 -3.20 -24.29
N GLY A 182 2.80 -3.80 -24.03
CA GLY A 182 3.76 -4.19 -25.05
C GLY A 182 5.15 -3.61 -24.84
N THR A 183 6.00 -3.77 -25.87
CA THR A 183 7.32 -3.12 -25.87
C THR A 183 7.16 -1.63 -26.16
N PRO A 184 8.09 -0.77 -25.70
CA PRO A 184 8.06 0.65 -26.00
C PRO A 184 7.99 0.97 -27.50
N GLN A 185 8.43 0.03 -28.36
CA GLN A 185 8.49 0.17 -29.80
C GLN A 185 7.23 -0.32 -30.55
N GLN A 186 6.37 -1.14 -29.89
CA GLN A 186 5.14 -1.67 -30.45
C GLN A 186 4.04 -1.67 -29.39
N PRO A 187 3.44 -0.54 -29.08
CA PRO A 187 2.36 -0.47 -28.12
C PRO A 187 1.10 -1.17 -28.65
N GLN A 188 0.68 -2.24 -28.00
CA GLN A 188 -0.66 -2.78 -28.21
C GLN A 188 -1.64 -1.99 -27.34
N LEU A 189 -2.58 -1.33 -27.98
CA LEU A 189 -3.63 -0.60 -27.28
C LEU A 189 -4.59 -1.60 -26.61
N SER A 190 -4.45 -1.77 -25.30
CA SER A 190 -5.49 -2.31 -24.44
C SER A 190 -5.87 -1.19 -23.48
N GLY A 191 -6.93 -0.49 -23.78
CA GLY A 191 -7.25 0.71 -23.02
C GLY A 191 -8.68 0.74 -22.55
N MET A 192 -8.98 1.66 -21.65
CA MET A 192 -10.33 2.16 -21.51
C MET A 192 -10.71 2.74 -22.87
N GLU A 193 -11.33 1.87 -23.72
CA GLU A 193 -11.96 2.39 -24.91
C GLU A 193 -13.01 3.41 -24.48
N ASP A 194 -12.70 4.62 -24.78
CA ASP A 194 -13.57 5.67 -25.24
C ASP A 194 -15.04 5.63 -24.77
N ARG A 195 -15.27 5.90 -23.52
CA ARG A 195 -16.60 6.43 -23.12
C ARG A 195 -16.78 7.90 -23.51
N TYR A 196 -15.73 8.61 -23.97
CA TYR A 196 -15.73 10.08 -24.13
C TYR A 196 -15.06 10.63 -25.40
N GLY A 197 -15.00 9.89 -26.53
CA GLY A 197 -14.63 10.43 -27.84
C GLY A 197 -13.24 10.07 -28.40
N LYS A 198 -13.10 10.19 -29.71
CA LYS A 198 -11.89 9.87 -30.48
C LYS A 198 -10.72 10.75 -30.06
N TYR A 199 -9.65 10.14 -29.54
CA TYR A 199 -8.41 10.81 -29.20
C TYR A 199 -7.47 10.87 -30.39
N LYS A 200 -6.84 12.02 -30.62
CA LYS A 200 -5.67 12.13 -31.48
C LYS A 200 -4.42 11.82 -30.66
N ASP A 201 -3.57 10.95 -31.17
CA ASP A 201 -2.28 10.65 -30.53
C ASP A 201 -1.38 11.88 -30.50
N GLY A 202 -0.85 12.24 -29.34
CA GLY A 202 0.30 13.14 -29.17
C GLY A 202 0.02 14.59 -28.76
N GLU A 203 -1.19 15.12 -28.95
CA GLU A 203 -1.40 16.57 -28.78
C GLU A 203 -1.75 17.06 -27.36
N ASP A 204 -2.07 16.17 -26.41
CA ASP A 204 -2.56 16.56 -25.07
C ASP A 204 -2.05 15.66 -23.93
N ASP A 205 -0.86 15.05 -24.09
CA ASP A 205 -0.30 14.19 -23.04
C ASP A 205 0.17 15.02 -21.85
N LEU A 206 -0.44 14.84 -20.70
CA LEU A 206 0.00 15.41 -19.43
C LEU A 206 1.12 14.54 -18.81
N TYR A 207 1.08 13.23 -19.10
CA TYR A 207 2.05 12.26 -18.59
C TYR A 207 2.11 11.04 -19.51
N CYS A 208 3.30 10.53 -19.80
CA CYS A 208 3.49 9.30 -20.58
C CYS A 208 4.80 8.61 -20.17
N ARG A 209 4.71 7.50 -19.44
CA ARG A 209 5.90 6.74 -18.98
C ARG A 209 5.64 5.24 -19.01
N VAL A 210 6.75 4.51 -19.13
CA VAL A 210 6.79 3.05 -19.20
C VAL A 210 7.12 2.46 -17.84
N PHE A 211 6.43 1.38 -17.45
CA PHE A 211 6.62 0.67 -16.20
C PHE A 211 6.80 -0.83 -16.45
N GLU A 212 7.47 -1.54 -15.53
CA GLU A 212 7.41 -3.00 -15.51
C GLU A 212 5.99 -3.45 -15.15
N THR A 213 5.34 -4.23 -16.01
CA THR A 213 3.97 -4.71 -15.76
C THR A 213 3.89 -5.55 -14.48
N LYS A 214 4.94 -6.32 -14.17
CA LYS A 214 5.04 -7.11 -12.94
C LYS A 214 4.94 -6.24 -11.68
N GLN A 215 5.54 -5.05 -11.70
CA GLN A 215 5.49 -4.07 -10.61
C GLN A 215 4.04 -3.59 -10.40
N LEU A 216 3.39 -3.14 -11.47
CA LEU A 216 1.99 -2.69 -11.41
C LEU A 216 1.02 -3.80 -10.98
N THR A 217 1.25 -5.04 -11.42
CA THR A 217 0.42 -6.19 -11.07
C THR A 217 0.47 -6.52 -9.58
N LYS A 218 1.61 -6.34 -8.91
CA LYS A 218 1.74 -6.52 -7.46
C LYS A 218 0.85 -5.53 -6.68
N LEU A 219 0.58 -4.36 -7.26
CA LEU A 219 -0.23 -3.31 -6.67
C LEU A 219 -1.74 -3.46 -6.93
N ALA A 220 -2.15 -4.43 -7.74
CA ALA A 220 -3.56 -4.64 -8.12
C ALA A 220 -4.51 -4.84 -6.92
N LYS A 221 -3.98 -5.21 -5.74
CA LYS A 221 -4.76 -5.41 -4.50
C LYS A 221 -5.25 -4.11 -3.86
N VAL A 222 -4.73 -2.97 -4.27
CA VAL A 222 -5.19 -1.64 -3.84
C VAL A 222 -6.71 -1.48 -3.99
N ASN A 223 -7.32 -2.14 -5.01
CA ASN A 223 -8.77 -2.12 -5.21
C ASN A 223 -9.60 -2.56 -3.98
N GLY A 224 -9.03 -3.39 -3.11
CA GLY A 224 -9.73 -3.85 -1.90
C GLY A 224 -9.54 -2.96 -0.68
N LEU A 225 -8.76 -1.89 -0.76
CA LEU A 225 -8.44 -1.02 0.37
C LEU A 225 -9.36 0.20 0.47
N ALA A 226 -9.68 0.82 -0.65
CA ALA A 226 -10.41 2.08 -0.68
C ALA A 226 -11.91 1.89 -0.64
N THR A 227 -12.58 2.53 0.32
CA THR A 227 -14.05 2.57 0.42
C THR A 227 -14.66 3.30 -0.77
N ASN A 228 -13.99 4.36 -1.26
CA ASN A 228 -14.43 5.14 -2.42
C ASN A 228 -14.02 4.54 -3.77
N ASN A 229 -13.26 3.44 -3.76
CA ASN A 229 -12.76 2.72 -4.93
C ASN A 229 -11.98 3.55 -5.96
N PHE A 230 -11.39 4.67 -5.57
CA PHE A 230 -10.60 5.52 -6.45
C PHE A 230 -9.13 5.58 -6.03
N LEU A 231 -8.25 5.66 -7.05
CA LEU A 231 -6.85 5.99 -6.93
C LEU A 231 -6.64 7.40 -7.47
N LYS A 232 -5.95 8.23 -6.70
CA LYS A 232 -5.50 9.55 -7.14
C LYS A 232 -4.07 9.43 -7.63
N LEU A 233 -3.78 10.00 -8.79
CA LEU A 233 -2.47 10.04 -9.39
C LEU A 233 -1.89 11.44 -9.28
N TYR A 234 -0.63 11.51 -8.88
CA TYR A 234 0.13 12.75 -8.80
C TYR A 234 1.43 12.58 -9.56
N TRP A 235 1.84 13.62 -10.22
CA TRP A 235 3.10 13.72 -10.91
C TRP A 235 3.79 15.04 -10.53
N LEU A 236 5.08 15.00 -10.31
CA LEU A 236 5.89 16.16 -10.00
C LEU A 236 6.62 16.63 -11.26
N ASP A 237 7.49 15.79 -11.80
CA ASP A 237 8.27 16.01 -13.01
C ASP A 237 8.80 14.67 -13.57
N ASP A 238 9.66 14.75 -14.57
CA ASP A 238 10.20 13.58 -15.28
C ASP A 238 11.26 12.80 -14.51
N GLU A 239 11.85 13.38 -13.48
CA GLU A 239 12.90 12.77 -12.66
C GLU A 239 12.34 12.00 -11.47
N HIS A 240 11.09 12.32 -11.07
CA HIS A 240 10.45 11.74 -9.90
C HIS A 240 9.48 10.62 -10.25
N PRO A 241 9.26 9.66 -9.33
CA PRO A 241 8.27 8.59 -9.51
C PRO A 241 6.85 9.13 -9.62
N ILE A 242 5.94 8.39 -10.25
CA ILE A 242 4.51 8.69 -10.15
C ILE A 242 4.01 8.28 -8.77
N LYS A 243 3.22 9.14 -8.12
CA LYS A 243 2.56 8.84 -6.85
C LYS A 243 1.14 8.39 -7.09
N LEU A 244 0.77 7.23 -6.55
CA LEU A 244 -0.59 6.74 -6.41
C LEU A 244 -1.03 6.91 -4.96
N GLU A 245 -2.21 7.46 -4.72
CA GLU A 245 -2.77 7.61 -3.38
C GLU A 245 -4.14 6.94 -3.30
N SER A 246 -4.36 6.21 -2.20
CA SER A 246 -5.61 5.54 -1.87
C SER A 246 -5.92 5.70 -0.38
N ALA A 247 -7.19 5.77 -0.04
CA ALA A 247 -7.61 5.55 1.34
C ALA A 247 -7.47 4.07 1.72
N ILE A 248 -7.26 3.79 3.00
CA ILE A 248 -7.39 2.46 3.59
C ILE A 248 -8.65 2.50 4.45
N ASP A 249 -9.78 2.20 3.85
CA ASP A 249 -11.09 2.39 4.49
C ASP A 249 -11.19 3.80 5.14
N LEU A 250 -11.66 3.86 6.36
CA LEU A 250 -11.66 5.08 7.19
C LEU A 250 -10.44 5.14 8.14
N ILE A 251 -9.58 4.12 8.11
CA ILE A 251 -8.52 3.93 9.12
C ILE A 251 -7.17 4.48 8.69
N GLY A 252 -6.99 4.89 7.43
CA GLY A 252 -5.67 5.35 7.02
C GLY A 252 -5.55 5.76 5.57
N ARG A 253 -4.31 6.02 5.18
CA ARG A 253 -3.88 6.43 3.84
C ARG A 253 -2.74 5.55 3.36
N LEU A 254 -2.75 5.24 2.08
CA LEU A 254 -1.69 4.55 1.35
C LEU A 254 -1.18 5.45 0.24
N CYS A 255 0.12 5.72 0.22
CA CYS A 255 0.81 6.31 -0.91
C CYS A 255 1.78 5.29 -1.50
N ILE A 256 1.82 5.18 -2.82
CA ILE A 256 2.72 4.30 -3.55
C ILE A 256 3.45 5.15 -4.59
N TYR A 257 4.77 5.11 -4.56
CA TYR A 257 5.65 5.81 -5.49
C TYR A 257 6.28 4.78 -6.41
N ILE A 258 6.13 4.97 -7.72
CA ILE A 258 6.56 4.00 -8.72
C ILE A 258 7.49 4.69 -9.69
N SER A 259 8.75 4.22 -9.75
CA SER A 259 9.72 4.72 -10.72
C SER A 259 9.45 4.13 -12.10
N PRO A 260 9.40 4.96 -13.17
CA PRO A 260 9.29 4.47 -14.53
C PRO A 260 10.58 3.75 -14.95
N VAL A 261 10.48 2.90 -15.95
CA VAL A 261 11.64 2.30 -16.59
C VAL A 261 12.36 3.38 -17.41
N VAL A 262 13.64 3.55 -17.16
CA VAL A 262 14.47 4.41 -18.01
C VAL A 262 14.64 3.72 -19.36
N VAL A 263 13.88 4.15 -20.37
CA VAL A 263 14.07 3.71 -21.75
C VAL A 263 15.23 4.54 -22.31
N ALA A 264 16.37 3.90 -22.52
CA ALA A 264 17.46 4.55 -23.26
C ALA A 264 16.90 5.07 -24.57
N GLN A 265 17.01 6.37 -24.82
CA GLN A 265 16.61 6.95 -26.10
C GLN A 265 17.42 6.25 -27.18
N VAL A 266 16.76 5.45 -28.02
CA VAL A 266 17.37 4.94 -29.24
C VAL A 266 17.71 6.19 -30.07
N PRO A 267 18.98 6.41 -30.46
CA PRO A 267 19.30 7.53 -31.30
C PRO A 267 18.43 7.43 -32.55
N THR A 268 17.60 8.43 -32.80
CA THR A 268 16.93 8.59 -34.08
C THR A 268 18.04 8.68 -35.14
N ALA A 269 18.22 7.63 -35.92
CA ALA A 269 19.06 7.67 -37.08
C ALA A 269 18.52 8.80 -37.96
N GLN A 270 19.37 9.84 -38.18
CA GLN A 270 19.15 10.92 -39.13
C GLN A 270 19.15 10.39 -40.55
#